data_2a5f3220e3631f46a7aad335cf5d9a88
#
_entry.id   2a5f3220e3631f46a7aad335cf5d9a88
#
_cell.length_a   1.000
_cell.length_b   1.000
_cell.length_c   1.000
_cell.angle_alpha   90.00
_cell.angle_beta   90.00
_cell.angle_gamma   90.00
#
_symmetry.space_group_name_H-M   'P 1'
#
loop_
_entity.id
_entity.type
_entity.pdbx_description
1 polymer ?
#
loop_
_entity_poly.entity_id
_entity_poly.type
_entity_poly.pdbx_seq_one_letter_code
_entity_poly.pdbx_strand_id
1 'polypeptide(L)'
;MSFTKETIDLSGLNDDQIKEKLSELNIPLTPEEGRKIQHEMLGRSPSLAELVLFSIQGSEHCSYKSSRSHLKNFVTDGPDVVLGAKEDAGVVAITKDKSGKRWCIVMSHESHNHPSQIVPYEGAATGVGGNVRDVMCMGAEVIACTDSFRFGNIKHSKTKWIHDGVVAGVAGYGNPLGIPNIGGDIYYHDGYSENCLVT
;
A
#
# COMPACT_ATOMS: atom_id res chain seq x y z
N MET A 1 -35.69 10.88 4.14
CA MET A 1 -35.26 9.47 4.19
C MET A 1 -34.62 9.25 5.56
N SER A 2 -35.25 8.44 6.42
CA SER A 2 -34.64 8.03 7.70
C SER A 2 -33.57 6.98 7.35
N PHE A 3 -32.30 7.31 7.45
CA PHE A 3 -31.25 6.30 7.47
C PHE A 3 -31.35 5.57 8.80
N THR A 4 -32.09 4.46 8.84
CA THR A 4 -32.00 3.51 9.95
C THR A 4 -30.57 3.00 9.98
N LYS A 5 -29.86 3.37 11.03
CA LYS A 5 -28.50 2.96 11.28
C LYS A 5 -28.54 1.46 11.61
N GLU A 6 -28.36 0.61 10.61
CA GLU A 6 -28.27 -0.82 10.82
C GLU A 6 -27.06 -1.10 11.70
N THR A 7 -27.31 -1.64 12.89
CA THR A 7 -26.26 -2.01 13.84
C THR A 7 -26.10 -3.51 13.85
N ILE A 8 -24.86 -3.95 14.00
CA ILE A 8 -24.47 -5.36 13.97
C ILE A 8 -24.05 -5.74 15.38
N ASP A 9 -24.92 -6.51 16.06
CA ASP A 9 -24.62 -7.00 17.39
C ASP A 9 -23.84 -8.32 17.31
N LEU A 10 -22.70 -8.34 18.00
CA LEU A 10 -21.81 -9.50 18.13
C LEU A 10 -21.89 -10.11 19.54
N SER A 11 -22.72 -9.55 20.43
CA SER A 11 -22.88 -10.05 21.80
C SER A 11 -23.46 -11.46 21.81
N GLY A 12 -22.93 -12.30 22.68
CA GLY A 12 -23.42 -13.69 22.85
C GLY A 12 -23.11 -14.65 21.72
N LEU A 13 -22.44 -14.18 20.64
CA LEU A 13 -21.98 -15.04 19.56
C LEU A 13 -20.63 -15.69 19.90
N ASN A 14 -20.45 -16.95 19.51
CA ASN A 14 -19.13 -17.61 19.55
C ASN A 14 -18.27 -17.19 18.36
N ASP A 15 -17.00 -17.61 18.32
CA ASP A 15 -16.03 -17.20 17.30
C ASP A 15 -16.45 -17.58 15.89
N ASP A 16 -16.98 -18.80 15.71
CA ASP A 16 -17.41 -19.28 14.40
C ASP A 16 -18.60 -18.46 13.88
N GLN A 17 -19.57 -18.13 14.73
CA GLN A 17 -20.72 -17.31 14.39
C GLN A 17 -20.32 -15.87 14.05
N ILE A 18 -19.37 -15.29 14.78
CA ILE A 18 -18.86 -13.96 14.46
C ILE A 18 -18.14 -13.97 13.12
N LYS A 19 -17.29 -14.98 12.90
CA LYS A 19 -16.55 -15.14 11.64
C LYS A 19 -17.50 -15.28 10.45
N GLU A 20 -18.52 -16.11 10.57
CA GLU A 20 -19.54 -16.30 9.54
C GLU A 20 -20.25 -14.97 9.24
N LYS A 21 -20.73 -14.27 10.26
CA LYS A 21 -21.43 -12.99 10.12
C LYS A 21 -20.56 -11.91 9.48
N LEU A 22 -19.30 -11.80 9.87
CA LEU A 22 -18.35 -10.85 9.27
C LEU A 22 -18.03 -11.23 7.82
N SER A 23 -17.92 -12.53 7.52
CA SER A 23 -17.69 -13.03 6.16
C SER A 23 -18.86 -12.75 5.22
N GLU A 24 -20.10 -12.93 5.67
CA GLU A 24 -21.31 -12.58 4.90
C GLU A 24 -21.34 -11.09 4.53
N LEU A 25 -20.81 -10.24 5.39
CA LEU A 25 -20.72 -8.80 5.20
C LEU A 25 -19.45 -8.37 4.43
N ASN A 26 -18.61 -9.32 4.03
CA ASN A 26 -17.28 -9.08 3.42
C ASN A 26 -16.37 -8.19 4.27
N ILE A 27 -16.41 -8.33 5.60
CA ILE A 27 -15.59 -7.57 6.54
C ILE A 27 -14.42 -8.43 7.03
N PRO A 28 -13.17 -8.12 6.65
CA PRO A 28 -11.99 -8.92 6.99
C PRO A 28 -11.46 -8.62 8.42
N LEU A 29 -12.32 -8.78 9.41
CA LEU A 29 -11.97 -8.71 10.82
C LEU A 29 -11.97 -10.11 11.45
N THR A 30 -11.10 -10.31 12.42
CA THR A 30 -11.16 -11.50 13.28
C THR A 30 -12.28 -11.38 14.30
N PRO A 31 -12.78 -12.48 14.86
CA PRO A 31 -13.76 -12.44 15.96
C PRO A 31 -13.28 -11.61 17.16
N GLU A 32 -11.99 -11.70 17.50
CA GLU A 32 -11.39 -10.93 18.59
C GLU A 32 -11.44 -9.42 18.29
N GLU A 33 -11.06 -9.01 17.07
CA GLU A 33 -11.14 -7.62 16.64
C GLU A 33 -12.59 -7.09 16.66
N GLY A 34 -13.53 -7.89 16.19
CA GLY A 34 -14.96 -7.54 16.23
C GLY A 34 -15.46 -7.29 17.65
N ARG A 35 -15.13 -8.18 18.60
CA ARG A 35 -15.47 -7.99 20.02
C ARG A 35 -14.81 -6.76 20.61
N LYS A 36 -13.55 -6.56 20.33
CA LYS A 36 -12.80 -5.40 20.81
C LYS A 36 -13.43 -4.09 20.34
N ILE A 37 -13.82 -4.00 19.07
CA ILE A 37 -14.53 -2.85 18.52
C ILE A 37 -15.82 -2.61 19.27
N GLN A 38 -16.66 -3.64 19.45
CA GLN A 38 -17.96 -3.49 20.09
C GLN A 38 -17.87 -3.15 21.57
N HIS A 39 -17.01 -3.86 22.33
CA HIS A 39 -17.03 -3.78 23.79
C HIS A 39 -16.05 -2.77 24.36
N GLU A 40 -14.84 -2.69 23.79
CA GLU A 40 -13.77 -1.82 24.33
C GLU A 40 -13.74 -0.45 23.67
N MET A 41 -13.88 -0.40 22.34
CA MET A 41 -13.71 0.85 21.61
C MET A 41 -14.99 1.66 21.52
N LEU A 42 -16.14 1.04 21.25
CA LEU A 42 -17.41 1.73 21.09
C LEU A 42 -18.32 1.63 22.31
N GLY A 43 -18.24 0.56 23.10
CA GLY A 43 -19.15 0.28 24.20
C GLY A 43 -20.60 0.02 23.77
N ARG A 44 -20.82 -0.25 22.49
CA ARG A 44 -22.12 -0.50 21.87
C ARG A 44 -21.98 -1.31 20.59
N SER A 45 -23.07 -1.82 20.05
CA SER A 45 -23.07 -2.48 18.74
C SER A 45 -22.65 -1.51 17.65
N PRO A 46 -21.64 -1.86 16.82
CA PRO A 46 -21.21 -1.05 15.69
C PRO A 46 -22.24 -1.02 14.57
N SER A 47 -22.23 0.05 13.78
CA SER A 47 -22.89 0.05 12.49
C SER A 47 -22.05 -0.68 11.45
N LEU A 48 -22.64 -1.06 10.31
CA LEU A 48 -21.92 -1.65 9.19
C LEU A 48 -20.77 -0.74 8.72
N ALA A 49 -21.04 0.55 8.59
CA ALA A 49 -20.02 1.53 8.18
C ALA A 49 -18.85 1.60 9.15
N GLU A 50 -19.10 1.56 10.46
CA GLU A 50 -18.05 1.54 11.47
C GLU A 50 -17.20 0.27 11.37
N LEU A 51 -17.82 -0.91 11.21
CA LEU A 51 -17.05 -2.15 11.03
C LEU A 51 -16.18 -2.11 9.77
N VAL A 52 -16.70 -1.58 8.66
CA VAL A 52 -15.92 -1.40 7.43
C VAL A 52 -14.73 -0.46 7.67
N LEU A 53 -14.95 0.70 8.30
CA LEU A 53 -13.87 1.66 8.61
C LEU A 53 -12.82 1.05 9.55
N PHE A 54 -13.23 0.35 10.59
CA PHE A 54 -12.31 -0.34 11.49
C PHE A 54 -11.54 -1.44 10.78
N SER A 55 -12.17 -2.17 9.85
CA SER A 55 -11.48 -3.21 9.08
C SER A 55 -10.39 -2.64 8.17
N ILE A 56 -10.63 -1.48 7.59
CA ILE A 56 -9.64 -0.78 6.74
C ILE A 56 -8.48 -0.27 7.59
N GLN A 57 -8.76 0.47 8.67
CA GLN A 57 -7.74 1.02 9.56
C GLN A 57 -6.97 -0.06 10.32
N GLY A 58 -7.62 -1.18 10.65
CA GLY A 58 -7.00 -2.34 11.28
C GLY A 58 -6.36 -3.32 10.28
N SER A 59 -6.39 -3.05 8.99
CA SER A 59 -5.74 -3.90 7.98
C SER A 59 -4.21 -3.85 8.11
N GLU A 60 -3.53 -4.85 7.56
CA GLU A 60 -2.06 -4.86 7.51
C GLU A 60 -1.49 -3.61 6.84
N HIS A 61 -2.18 -3.13 5.81
CA HIS A 61 -1.76 -1.95 5.04
C HIS A 61 -1.68 -0.67 5.89
N CYS A 62 -2.65 -0.45 6.79
CA CYS A 62 -2.68 0.76 7.63
C CYS A 62 -2.03 0.56 9.01
N SER A 63 -2.13 -0.63 9.59
CA SER A 63 -1.74 -0.88 10.99
C SER A 63 -0.43 -1.63 11.15
N TYR A 64 0.08 -2.26 10.09
CA TYR A 64 1.25 -3.16 10.14
C TYR A 64 1.15 -4.25 11.22
N LYS A 65 -0.07 -4.73 11.49
CA LYS A 65 -0.37 -5.58 12.66
C LYS A 65 0.41 -6.89 12.67
N SER A 66 0.69 -7.48 11.51
CA SER A 66 1.47 -8.70 11.39
C SER A 66 2.93 -8.46 11.02
N SER A 67 3.24 -7.47 10.20
CA SER A 67 4.61 -7.19 9.72
C SER A 67 5.46 -6.35 10.68
N ARG A 68 4.85 -5.63 11.61
CA ARG A 68 5.56 -4.72 12.54
C ARG A 68 6.71 -5.39 13.29
N SER A 69 6.54 -6.66 13.69
CA SER A 69 7.59 -7.42 14.38
C SER A 69 8.83 -7.65 13.51
N HIS A 70 8.63 -7.80 12.20
CA HIS A 70 9.70 -7.98 11.22
C HIS A 70 10.34 -6.66 10.84
N LEU A 71 9.53 -5.61 10.65
CA LEU A 71 10.02 -4.26 10.30
C LEU A 71 10.97 -3.69 11.35
N LYS A 72 10.77 -4.01 12.63
CA LYS A 72 11.67 -3.61 13.72
C LYS A 72 13.10 -4.14 13.60
N ASN A 73 13.31 -5.18 12.78
CA ASN A 73 14.64 -5.75 12.57
C ASN A 73 15.45 -5.00 11.50
N PHE A 74 14.85 -4.09 10.76
CA PHE A 74 15.58 -3.27 9.79
C PHE A 74 16.38 -2.18 10.49
N VAL A 75 17.61 -1.98 10.02
CA VAL A 75 18.43 -0.85 10.45
C VAL A 75 17.93 0.40 9.72
N THR A 76 17.40 1.35 10.47
CA THR A 76 16.80 2.57 9.93
C THR A 76 17.56 3.84 10.30
N ASP A 77 18.71 3.70 10.94
CA ASP A 77 19.59 4.80 11.36
C ASP A 77 21.02 4.53 10.89
N GLY A 78 21.81 5.59 10.79
CA GLY A 78 23.21 5.54 10.42
C GLY A 78 23.79 6.95 10.25
N PRO A 79 25.10 7.10 10.08
CA PRO A 79 25.76 8.41 10.04
C PRO A 79 25.26 9.30 8.90
N ASP A 80 24.83 8.71 7.81
CA ASP A 80 24.33 9.44 6.63
C ASP A 80 22.79 9.46 6.55
N VAL A 81 22.08 8.76 7.43
CA VAL A 81 20.62 8.81 7.50
C VAL A 81 20.19 10.14 8.17
N VAL A 82 19.51 10.97 7.42
CA VAL A 82 18.94 12.23 7.90
C VAL A 82 17.56 12.00 8.49
N LEU A 83 16.77 11.16 7.81
CA LEU A 83 15.45 10.75 8.26
C LEU A 83 15.23 9.29 7.84
N GLY A 84 15.03 8.43 8.81
CA GLY A 84 14.69 7.03 8.60
C GLY A 84 13.19 6.82 8.43
N ALA A 85 12.69 5.61 8.78
CA ALA A 85 11.30 5.19 8.60
C ALA A 85 10.33 5.87 9.58
N LYS A 86 10.09 7.16 9.41
CA LYS A 86 9.22 7.98 10.28
C LYS A 86 8.20 8.81 9.53
N GLU A 87 8.48 9.13 8.27
CA GLU A 87 7.67 9.98 7.41
C GLU A 87 7.41 9.28 6.06
N ASP A 88 6.88 9.98 5.09
CA ASP A 88 6.47 9.42 3.80
C ASP A 88 7.64 8.85 2.97
N ALA A 89 8.85 9.36 3.16
CA ALA A 89 10.04 8.90 2.46
C ALA A 89 11.30 8.96 3.32
N GLY A 90 12.28 8.12 3.01
CA GLY A 90 13.60 8.13 3.63
C GLY A 90 14.49 9.24 3.06
N VAL A 91 15.37 9.82 3.90
CA VAL A 91 16.30 10.87 3.51
C VAL A 91 17.73 10.48 3.87
N VAL A 92 18.61 10.40 2.87
CA VAL A 92 20.01 10.03 3.05
C VAL A 92 20.92 11.15 2.53
N ALA A 93 21.89 11.55 3.32
CA ALA A 93 22.91 12.52 2.92
C ALA A 93 23.95 11.84 2.02
N ILE A 94 24.23 12.43 0.86
CA ILE A 94 25.21 11.91 -0.10
C ILE A 94 26.51 12.69 -0.11
N THR A 95 26.45 13.97 0.23
CA THR A 95 27.64 14.85 0.27
C THR A 95 27.39 16.09 1.10
N LYS A 96 28.48 16.82 1.35
CA LYS A 96 28.43 18.16 1.95
C LYS A 96 29.16 19.15 1.03
N ASP A 97 28.61 20.32 0.87
CA ASP A 97 29.30 21.39 0.15
C ASP A 97 30.39 22.05 1.02
N LYS A 98 31.09 23.02 0.44
CA LYS A 98 32.17 23.76 1.14
C LYS A 98 31.69 24.55 2.37
N SER A 99 30.41 24.85 2.48
CA SER A 99 29.81 25.51 3.63
C SER A 99 29.37 24.54 4.73
N GLY A 100 29.48 23.23 4.48
CA GLY A 100 29.02 22.17 5.38
C GLY A 100 27.53 21.82 5.21
N LYS A 101 26.80 22.40 4.24
CA LYS A 101 25.42 22.06 3.93
C LYS A 101 25.37 20.66 3.31
N ARG A 102 24.50 19.82 3.85
CA ARG A 102 24.27 18.46 3.34
C ARG A 102 23.38 18.48 2.09
N TRP A 103 23.77 17.73 1.10
CA TRP A 103 22.96 17.39 -0.05
C TRP A 103 22.41 15.97 0.16
N CYS A 104 21.12 15.82 0.02
CA CYS A 104 20.42 14.59 0.35
C CYS A 104 19.66 14.06 -0.85
N ILE A 105 19.45 12.74 -0.88
CA ILE A 105 18.46 12.07 -1.71
C ILE A 105 17.27 11.73 -0.83
N VAL A 106 16.09 12.03 -1.32
CA VAL A 106 14.81 11.55 -0.79
C VAL A 106 14.37 10.38 -1.63
N MET A 107 14.06 9.25 -1.01
CA MET A 107 13.68 8.02 -1.69
C MET A 107 12.38 7.48 -1.09
N SER A 108 11.42 7.24 -1.94
CA SER A 108 10.20 6.51 -1.65
C SER A 108 10.19 5.21 -2.45
N HIS A 109 9.58 4.17 -1.92
CA HIS A 109 9.40 2.88 -2.56
C HIS A 109 7.97 2.41 -2.32
N GLU A 110 7.27 2.16 -3.39
CA GLU A 110 5.86 1.73 -3.37
C GLU A 110 5.73 0.37 -4.06
N SER A 111 4.73 -0.41 -3.64
CA SER A 111 4.28 -1.58 -4.39
C SER A 111 2.76 -1.50 -4.59
N HIS A 112 2.29 -1.56 -5.84
CA HIS A 112 0.87 -1.42 -6.20
C HIS A 112 0.34 -2.67 -6.91
N ASN A 113 0.57 -3.83 -6.29
CA ASN A 113 0.38 -5.15 -6.89
C ASN A 113 -1.09 -5.49 -7.10
N HIS A 114 -1.85 -5.50 -6.01
CA HIS A 114 -3.24 -5.96 -6.02
C HIS A 114 -4.15 -5.08 -6.88
N PRO A 115 -4.10 -3.75 -6.78
CA PRO A 115 -4.85 -2.89 -7.69
C PRO A 115 -4.48 -3.11 -9.16
N SER A 116 -3.19 -3.28 -9.47
CA SER A 116 -2.70 -3.53 -10.84
C SER A 116 -3.14 -4.89 -11.39
N GLN A 117 -3.34 -5.90 -10.54
CA GLN A 117 -3.88 -7.19 -10.95
C GLN A 117 -5.34 -7.11 -11.42
N ILE A 118 -6.11 -6.14 -10.90
CA ILE A 118 -7.56 -6.00 -11.13
C ILE A 118 -7.86 -4.92 -12.17
N VAL A 119 -7.21 -3.75 -12.06
CA VAL A 119 -7.35 -2.61 -12.97
C VAL A 119 -5.95 -2.09 -13.32
N PRO A 120 -5.27 -2.74 -14.28
CA PRO A 120 -3.82 -2.58 -14.48
C PRO A 120 -3.38 -1.14 -14.76
N TYR A 121 -4.11 -0.42 -15.58
CA TYR A 121 -3.76 0.96 -15.94
C TYR A 121 -3.87 1.89 -14.71
N GLU A 122 -5.03 1.92 -14.08
CA GLU A 122 -5.32 2.78 -12.93
C GLU A 122 -4.49 2.38 -11.71
N GLY A 123 -4.30 1.07 -11.53
CA GLY A 123 -3.47 0.52 -10.46
C GLY A 123 -2.02 0.98 -10.55
N ALA A 124 -1.40 0.83 -11.69
CA ALA A 124 -0.02 1.23 -11.92
C ALA A 124 0.15 2.77 -11.96
N ALA A 125 -0.78 3.48 -12.56
CA ALA A 125 -0.78 4.94 -12.55
C ALA A 125 -0.83 5.50 -11.12
N THR A 126 -1.68 4.91 -10.26
CA THR A 126 -1.77 5.28 -8.85
C THR A 126 -0.48 4.97 -8.10
N GLY A 127 0.20 3.86 -8.42
CA GLY A 127 1.50 3.52 -7.83
C GLY A 127 2.54 4.59 -8.09
N VAL A 128 2.68 5.04 -9.34
CA VAL A 128 3.57 6.17 -9.69
C VAL A 128 3.17 7.43 -8.94
N GLY A 129 1.87 7.73 -8.90
CA GLY A 129 1.34 8.92 -8.22
C GLY A 129 1.63 8.94 -6.72
N GLY A 130 1.51 7.80 -6.05
CA GLY A 130 1.83 7.64 -4.63
C GLY A 130 3.31 7.93 -4.36
N ASN A 131 4.21 7.27 -5.08
CA ASN A 131 5.64 7.48 -4.95
C ASN A 131 6.07 8.95 -5.18
N VAL A 132 5.57 9.54 -6.25
CA VAL A 132 5.85 10.96 -6.56
C VAL A 132 5.36 11.86 -5.45
N ARG A 133 4.16 11.58 -4.94
CA ARG A 133 3.55 12.38 -3.88
C ARG A 133 4.33 12.30 -2.58
N ASP A 134 4.80 11.12 -2.20
CA ASP A 134 5.62 10.93 -0.99
C ASP A 134 6.88 11.80 -1.03
N VAL A 135 7.61 11.78 -2.13
CA VAL A 135 8.81 12.60 -2.31
C VAL A 135 8.48 14.10 -2.27
N MET A 136 7.38 14.51 -2.93
CA MET A 136 6.94 15.92 -2.94
C MET A 136 6.48 16.38 -1.56
N CYS A 137 5.80 15.53 -0.78
CA CYS A 137 5.39 15.83 0.59
C CYS A 137 6.58 16.04 1.53
N MET A 138 7.74 15.44 1.21
CA MET A 138 9.00 15.71 1.92
C MET A 138 9.66 17.04 1.52
N GLY A 139 9.05 17.82 0.64
CA GLY A 139 9.59 19.09 0.15
C GLY A 139 10.73 18.93 -0.86
N ALA A 140 10.83 17.78 -1.51
CA ALA A 140 11.84 17.48 -2.52
C ALA A 140 11.26 17.48 -3.93
N GLU A 141 12.11 17.74 -4.92
CA GLU A 141 11.78 17.61 -6.34
C GLU A 141 12.02 16.17 -6.79
N VAL A 142 11.06 15.60 -7.53
CA VAL A 142 11.20 14.26 -8.11
C VAL A 142 12.03 14.39 -9.39
N ILE A 143 13.20 13.78 -9.40
CA ILE A 143 14.16 13.87 -10.50
C ILE A 143 14.21 12.62 -11.38
N ALA A 144 13.78 11.47 -10.87
CA ALA A 144 13.79 10.21 -11.61
C ALA A 144 12.92 9.16 -10.89
N CYS A 145 12.52 8.13 -11.63
CA CYS A 145 11.94 6.90 -11.09
C CYS A 145 12.65 5.66 -11.66
N THR A 146 12.42 4.54 -11.01
CA THR A 146 12.77 3.20 -11.49
C THR A 146 11.58 2.29 -11.28
N ASP A 147 11.36 1.33 -12.18
CA ASP A 147 10.25 0.40 -12.11
C ASP A 147 10.74 -1.04 -12.17
N SER A 148 10.20 -1.90 -11.31
CA SER A 148 10.43 -3.35 -11.36
C SER A 148 9.12 -4.10 -11.45
N PHE A 149 8.93 -4.85 -12.54
CA PHE A 149 7.68 -5.55 -12.78
C PHE A 149 7.88 -7.07 -12.80
N ARG A 150 6.94 -7.77 -12.17
CA ARG A 150 6.87 -9.23 -12.19
C ARG A 150 5.47 -9.64 -12.59
N PHE A 151 5.38 -10.41 -13.67
CA PHE A 151 4.12 -10.88 -14.21
C PHE A 151 4.10 -12.39 -14.31
N GLY A 152 2.91 -12.96 -14.43
CA GLY A 152 2.71 -14.35 -14.75
C GLY A 152 3.26 -14.72 -16.14
N ASN A 153 2.88 -15.87 -16.65
CA ASN A 153 3.32 -16.31 -17.98
C ASN A 153 2.72 -15.43 -19.08
N ILE A 154 3.55 -14.74 -19.83
CA ILE A 154 3.15 -13.80 -20.89
C ILE A 154 2.34 -14.45 -22.05
N LYS A 155 2.38 -15.76 -22.16
CA LYS A 155 1.56 -16.49 -23.14
C LYS A 155 0.07 -16.50 -22.79
N HIS A 156 -0.28 -16.24 -21.54
CA HIS A 156 -1.66 -16.12 -21.11
C HIS A 156 -2.22 -14.73 -21.42
N SER A 157 -3.40 -14.69 -22.02
CA SER A 157 -4.06 -13.43 -22.40
C SER A 157 -4.30 -12.48 -21.23
N LYS A 158 -4.66 -13.01 -20.05
CA LYS A 158 -4.80 -12.23 -18.82
C LYS A 158 -3.49 -11.55 -18.41
N THR A 159 -2.37 -12.30 -18.43
CA THR A 159 -1.05 -11.75 -18.12
C THR A 159 -0.65 -10.65 -19.09
N LYS A 160 -0.88 -10.89 -20.39
CA LYS A 160 -0.61 -9.89 -21.42
C LYS A 160 -1.42 -8.62 -21.21
N TRP A 161 -2.69 -8.74 -20.89
CA TRP A 161 -3.57 -7.61 -20.59
C TRP A 161 -3.09 -6.82 -19.36
N ILE A 162 -2.68 -7.52 -18.28
CA ILE A 162 -2.12 -6.88 -17.08
C ILE A 162 -0.81 -6.15 -17.44
N HIS A 163 0.11 -6.81 -18.12
CA HIS A 163 1.38 -6.21 -18.55
C HIS A 163 1.16 -4.94 -19.37
N ASP A 164 0.34 -5.03 -20.44
CA ASP A 164 0.10 -3.90 -21.33
C ASP A 164 -0.55 -2.71 -20.57
N GLY A 165 -1.49 -3.00 -19.68
CA GLY A 165 -2.15 -2.01 -18.85
C GLY A 165 -1.22 -1.37 -17.82
N VAL A 166 -0.37 -2.15 -17.14
CA VAL A 166 0.62 -1.63 -16.18
C VAL A 166 1.60 -0.68 -16.86
N VAL A 167 2.20 -1.10 -17.98
CA VAL A 167 3.15 -0.27 -18.73
C VAL A 167 2.48 1.03 -19.21
N ALA A 168 1.26 0.92 -19.72
CA ALA A 168 0.49 2.09 -20.15
C ALA A 168 0.13 3.02 -18.97
N GLY A 169 -0.19 2.47 -17.79
CA GLY A 169 -0.51 3.24 -16.59
C GLY A 169 0.70 4.02 -16.05
N VAL A 170 1.86 3.37 -15.97
CA VAL A 170 3.11 4.04 -15.58
C VAL A 170 3.43 5.17 -16.56
N ALA A 171 3.38 4.90 -17.86
CA ALA A 171 3.61 5.92 -18.90
C ALA A 171 2.57 7.05 -18.83
N GLY A 172 1.30 6.71 -18.61
CA GLY A 172 0.19 7.67 -18.58
C GLY A 172 0.27 8.64 -17.42
N TYR A 173 0.93 8.29 -16.32
CA TYR A 173 1.15 9.18 -15.18
C TYR A 173 2.54 9.83 -15.21
N GLY A 174 3.60 9.06 -15.44
CA GLY A 174 4.99 9.56 -15.40
C GLY A 174 5.32 10.54 -16.53
N ASN A 175 4.86 10.26 -17.75
CA ASN A 175 5.15 11.11 -18.91
C ASN A 175 4.56 12.53 -18.77
N PRO A 176 3.29 12.73 -18.36
CA PRO A 176 2.75 14.08 -18.15
C PRO A 176 3.49 14.88 -17.05
N LEU A 177 4.05 14.20 -16.05
CA LEU A 177 4.84 14.85 -15.01
C LEU A 177 6.29 15.14 -15.46
N GLY A 178 6.73 14.57 -16.57
CA GLY A 178 8.09 14.75 -17.07
C GLY A 178 9.14 14.06 -16.22
N ILE A 179 8.78 13.01 -15.47
CA ILE A 179 9.70 12.24 -14.62
C ILE A 179 10.37 11.17 -15.48
N PRO A 180 11.70 11.21 -15.64
CA PRO A 180 12.42 10.19 -16.41
C PRO A 180 12.48 8.87 -15.65
N ASN A 181 12.19 7.77 -16.34
CA ASN A 181 12.51 6.44 -15.86
C ASN A 181 13.98 6.14 -16.22
N ILE A 182 14.80 5.86 -15.21
CA ILE A 182 16.25 5.68 -15.37
C ILE A 182 16.71 4.23 -15.18
N GLY A 183 15.79 3.31 -14.88
CA GLY A 183 16.15 1.91 -14.67
C GLY A 183 14.95 1.06 -14.29
N GLY A 184 15.22 -0.23 -14.14
CA GLY A 184 14.23 -1.22 -13.77
C GLY A 184 14.36 -2.50 -14.59
N ASP A 185 13.44 -3.42 -14.39
CA ASP A 185 13.42 -4.68 -15.11
C ASP A 185 11.99 -5.27 -15.19
N ILE A 186 11.82 -6.19 -16.12
CA ILE A 186 10.59 -6.97 -16.25
C ILE A 186 10.96 -8.46 -16.21
N TYR A 187 10.23 -9.23 -15.40
CA TYR A 187 10.42 -10.65 -15.30
C TYR A 187 9.07 -11.40 -15.31
N TYR A 188 9.04 -12.56 -15.96
CA TYR A 188 7.85 -13.39 -16.09
C TYR A 188 8.05 -14.73 -15.41
N HIS A 189 7.14 -15.10 -14.52
CA HIS A 189 7.16 -16.37 -13.83
C HIS A 189 5.74 -16.74 -13.39
N ASP A 190 5.37 -18.02 -13.50
CA ASP A 190 4.00 -18.49 -13.20
C ASP A 190 3.54 -18.15 -11.77
N GLY A 191 4.45 -18.01 -10.81
CA GLY A 191 4.16 -17.60 -9.44
C GLY A 191 3.51 -16.20 -9.32
N TYR A 192 3.60 -15.37 -10.36
CA TYR A 192 2.97 -14.03 -10.37
C TYR A 192 1.67 -13.99 -11.19
N SER A 193 1.12 -15.15 -11.57
CA SER A 193 -0.09 -15.21 -12.42
C SER A 193 -1.34 -14.63 -11.74
N GLU A 194 -1.46 -14.83 -10.43
CA GLU A 194 -2.63 -14.39 -9.67
C GLU A 194 -2.38 -13.11 -8.85
N ASN A 195 -1.13 -12.67 -8.76
CA ASN A 195 -0.76 -11.41 -8.12
C ASN A 195 0.55 -10.90 -8.71
N CYS A 196 0.46 -9.96 -9.65
CA CYS A 196 1.63 -9.32 -10.24
C CYS A 196 2.38 -8.49 -9.20
N LEU A 197 3.67 -8.23 -9.43
CA LEU A 197 4.45 -7.26 -8.67
C LEU A 197 4.67 -6.03 -9.55
N VAL A 198 4.28 -4.89 -9.03
CA VAL A 198 4.45 -3.56 -9.65
C VAL A 198 5.07 -2.66 -8.60
N THR A 199 6.35 -2.37 -8.73
CA THR A 199 7.12 -1.53 -7.80
C THR A 199 7.96 -0.53 -8.56
#